data_4181dcabc0725f1146b1f2743c221923
#
_entry.id   4181dcabc0725f1146b1f2743c221923
#
_cell.length_a   1.000
_cell.length_b   1.000
_cell.length_c   1.000
_cell.angle_alpha   90.00
_cell.angle_beta   90.00
_cell.angle_gamma   90.00
#
_symmetry.space_group_name_H-M   'P 1'
#
loop_
_entity.id
_entity.type
_entity.pdbx_description
1 polymer ?
#
loop_
_entity_poly.entity_id
_entity_poly.type
_entity_poly.pdbx_seq_one_letter_code
_entity_poly.pdbx_strand_id
1 'polypeptide(L)'
;QLYESGELNMRVYLATMEQPFRRLEPTGLLDGPGNRFVQYSAVKTLADGSIQAGTAAIPEGYFFDPSLRPGIIGTQDYWDEMVYHWHSRGRQLSIHCNGVGAIETIITAVERAQARCPRKDARHLIIHCQMATDEHVRRMKEAGILPSFYGLHVWNWGDRHRDIFLGPDRAARLDPAGSAVREGLPFSLHADTPVLPQMTMLSIHTAVNRETKGGAVLGPDQRIPTLEAVRAYTSYAALFSHSEAWRGTIEPGKVADFVIPSED
;
A
#
# COMPACT_ATOMS: atom_id res chain seq x y z
N GLN A 1 2.81 26.87 3.72
CA GLN A 1 3.95 27.71 3.29
C GLN A 1 4.29 27.45 1.81
N LEU A 2 4.85 26.26 1.41
CA LEU A 2 5.21 25.99 0.01
C LEU A 2 4.08 26.15 -1.01
N TYR A 3 2.85 25.83 -0.63
CA TYR A 3 1.67 26.07 -1.46
C TYR A 3 1.34 27.56 -1.55
N GLU A 4 1.38 28.25 -0.43
CA GLU A 4 1.07 29.69 -0.34
C GLU A 4 2.12 30.56 -1.02
N SER A 5 3.39 30.13 -1.02
CA SER A 5 4.48 30.79 -1.75
C SER A 5 4.47 30.52 -3.27
N GLY A 6 3.63 29.58 -3.74
CA GLY A 6 3.61 29.17 -5.13
C GLY A 6 4.74 28.25 -5.57
N GLU A 7 5.56 27.79 -4.62
CA GLU A 7 6.70 26.88 -4.89
C GLU A 7 6.27 25.42 -5.03
N LEU A 8 5.08 25.05 -4.54
CA LEU A 8 4.56 23.69 -4.67
C LEU A 8 3.97 23.47 -6.07
N ASN A 9 4.67 22.72 -6.91
CA ASN A 9 4.31 22.43 -8.29
C ASN A 9 3.74 21.01 -8.50
N MET A 10 3.53 20.25 -7.43
CA MET A 10 2.91 18.91 -7.46
C MET A 10 1.77 18.81 -6.45
N ARG A 11 0.88 17.87 -6.71
CA ARG A 11 -0.20 17.54 -5.77
C ARG A 11 0.29 16.56 -4.72
N VAL A 12 -0.02 16.84 -3.47
CA VAL A 12 0.44 16.06 -2.33
C VAL A 12 -0.76 15.54 -1.53
N TYR A 13 -0.73 14.27 -1.23
CA TYR A 13 -1.66 13.60 -0.33
C TYR A 13 -0.90 13.17 0.93
N LEU A 14 -1.24 13.73 2.07
CA LEU A 14 -0.52 13.56 3.31
C LEU A 14 -1.13 12.45 4.17
N ALA A 15 -0.33 11.43 4.48
CA ALA A 15 -0.60 10.47 5.54
C ALA A 15 0.25 10.83 6.76
N THR A 16 -0.39 11.30 7.82
CA THR A 16 0.29 11.78 9.02
C THR A 16 0.43 10.65 10.03
N MET A 17 1.63 10.46 10.60
CA MET A 17 1.85 9.48 11.65
C MET A 17 0.87 9.67 12.81
N GLU A 18 0.43 8.57 13.39
CA GLU A 18 -0.67 8.52 14.36
C GLU A 18 -0.48 9.47 15.55
N GLN A 19 0.71 9.53 16.14
CA GLN A 19 0.95 10.43 17.28
C GLN A 19 0.88 11.92 16.91
N PRO A 20 1.55 12.42 15.85
CA PRO A 20 1.31 13.78 15.37
C PRO A 20 -0.14 14.02 14.98
N PHE A 21 -0.82 13.04 14.38
CA PHE A 21 -2.22 13.17 14.00
C PHE A 21 -3.11 13.46 15.22
N ARG A 22 -2.96 12.70 16.32
CA ARG A 22 -3.69 12.93 17.58
C ARG A 22 -3.49 14.34 18.14
N ARG A 23 -2.29 14.91 17.98
CA ARG A 23 -1.99 16.29 18.44
C ARG A 23 -2.64 17.35 17.57
N LEU A 24 -2.76 17.09 16.27
CA LEU A 24 -3.31 18.04 15.30
C LEU A 24 -4.84 17.94 15.19
N GLU A 25 -5.43 16.77 15.44
CA GLU A 25 -6.88 16.57 15.30
C GLU A 25 -7.73 17.61 16.06
N PRO A 26 -7.43 17.96 17.34
CA PRO A 26 -8.22 18.96 18.07
C PRO A 26 -8.12 20.38 17.51
N THR A 27 -7.15 20.65 16.65
CA THR A 27 -6.97 22.00 16.04
C THR A 27 -7.88 22.24 14.85
N GLY A 28 -8.57 21.20 14.35
CA GLY A 28 -9.36 21.26 13.11
C GLY A 28 -8.51 21.37 11.83
N LEU A 29 -7.18 21.43 11.93
CA LEU A 29 -6.28 21.56 10.76
C LEU A 29 -6.41 20.40 9.77
N LEU A 30 -6.77 19.20 10.29
CA LEU A 30 -6.91 17.99 9.50
C LEU A 30 -8.38 17.71 9.11
N ASP A 31 -9.29 18.65 9.41
CA ASP A 31 -10.70 18.54 9.07
C ASP A 31 -10.96 19.16 7.69
N GLY A 32 -11.45 18.32 6.81
CA GLY A 32 -11.73 18.71 5.44
C GLY A 32 -10.75 18.14 4.42
N PRO A 33 -11.11 18.27 3.15
CA PRO A 33 -10.35 17.65 2.05
C PRO A 33 -9.02 18.38 1.73
N GLY A 34 -8.68 19.44 2.47
CA GLY A 34 -7.61 20.34 2.07
C GLY A 34 -8.00 21.14 0.81
N ASN A 35 -7.05 21.33 -0.09
CA ASN A 35 -7.29 21.90 -1.40
C ASN A 35 -6.86 20.93 -2.51
N ARG A 36 -7.00 21.30 -3.79
CA ARG A 36 -6.61 20.44 -4.91
C ARG A 36 -5.11 20.16 -5.01
N PHE A 37 -4.26 20.88 -4.26
CA PHE A 37 -2.81 20.65 -4.22
C PHE A 37 -2.35 19.92 -2.96
N VAL A 38 -2.91 20.22 -1.80
CA VAL A 38 -2.57 19.57 -0.54
C VAL A 38 -3.82 18.99 0.10
N GLN A 39 -3.88 17.69 0.19
CA GLN A 39 -4.95 16.96 0.86
C GLN A 39 -4.42 16.28 2.12
N TYR A 40 -5.16 16.38 3.20
CA TYR A 40 -4.92 15.63 4.45
C TYR A 40 -5.89 14.46 4.50
N SER A 41 -5.38 13.26 4.83
CA SER A 41 -6.33 12.18 4.66
C SER A 41 -6.16 10.96 5.55
N ALA A 42 -4.97 10.41 5.67
CA ALA A 42 -4.81 9.14 6.34
C ALA A 42 -4.01 9.26 7.63
N VAL A 43 -4.42 8.47 8.63
CA VAL A 43 -3.61 8.21 9.81
C VAL A 43 -2.61 7.12 9.47
N LYS A 44 -1.31 7.43 9.48
CA LYS A 44 -0.21 6.50 9.19
C LYS A 44 0.25 5.79 10.45
N THR A 45 0.43 4.47 10.36
CA THR A 45 1.04 3.66 11.40
C THR A 45 1.77 2.44 10.82
N LEU A 46 2.45 1.66 11.67
CA LEU A 46 3.23 0.49 11.27
C LEU A 46 2.84 -0.70 12.14
N ALA A 47 2.53 -1.84 11.50
CA ALA A 47 2.18 -3.07 12.20
C ALA A 47 3.36 -4.05 12.32
N ASP A 48 4.37 -3.92 11.45
CA ASP A 48 5.62 -4.67 11.53
C ASP A 48 6.79 -3.88 10.91
N GLY A 49 7.91 -4.54 10.68
CA GLY A 49 9.08 -3.99 10.00
C GLY A 49 9.21 -4.47 8.56
N SER A 50 10.46 -4.70 8.08
CA SER A 50 10.73 -5.13 6.71
C SER A 50 11.37 -6.53 6.66
N ILE A 51 11.17 -7.23 5.52
CA ILE A 51 11.73 -8.56 5.30
C ILE A 51 13.25 -8.48 5.31
N GLN A 52 13.85 -7.52 4.60
CA GLN A 52 15.30 -7.37 4.47
C GLN A 52 16.00 -6.97 5.79
N ALA A 53 15.28 -6.41 6.74
CA ALA A 53 15.79 -6.11 8.08
C ALA A 53 15.56 -7.26 9.09
N GLY A 54 14.90 -8.35 8.68
CA GLY A 54 14.57 -9.44 9.59
C GLY A 54 13.52 -9.08 10.63
N THR A 55 12.65 -8.09 10.35
CA THR A 55 11.68 -7.54 11.32
C THR A 55 10.23 -7.59 10.84
N ALA A 56 9.96 -8.14 9.66
CA ALA A 56 8.60 -8.42 9.20
C ALA A 56 7.99 -9.59 9.99
N ALA A 57 6.70 -9.50 10.30
CA ALA A 57 5.99 -10.52 11.07
C ALA A 57 5.71 -11.79 10.24
N ILE A 58 6.63 -12.73 10.32
CA ILE A 58 6.60 -14.02 9.59
C ILE A 58 6.51 -15.16 10.62
N PRO A 59 5.31 -15.65 10.95
CA PRO A 59 5.13 -16.69 11.97
C PRO A 59 5.88 -18.00 11.69
N GLU A 60 6.04 -18.36 10.42
CA GLU A 60 6.79 -19.56 9.98
C GLU A 60 8.31 -19.40 10.12
N GLY A 61 8.77 -18.17 10.37
CA GLY A 61 10.19 -17.82 10.42
C GLY A 61 10.82 -17.52 9.06
N TYR A 62 12.01 -16.97 9.09
CA TYR A 62 12.77 -16.65 7.90
C TYR A 62 13.40 -17.90 7.28
N PHE A 63 13.69 -17.89 5.98
CA PHE A 63 14.28 -19.04 5.29
C PHE A 63 15.71 -19.32 5.77
N PHE A 64 16.52 -18.25 5.96
CA PHE A 64 17.90 -18.38 6.45
C PHE A 64 17.99 -18.76 7.93
N ASP A 65 16.95 -18.44 8.71
CA ASP A 65 16.84 -18.78 10.14
C ASP A 65 15.36 -19.01 10.52
N PRO A 66 14.86 -20.24 10.49
CA PRO A 66 13.48 -20.55 10.85
C PRO A 66 13.10 -20.24 12.30
N SER A 67 14.09 -20.02 13.18
CA SER A 67 13.85 -19.60 14.57
C SER A 67 13.59 -18.11 14.71
N LEU A 68 14.02 -17.30 13.73
CA LEU A 68 13.75 -15.86 13.66
C LEU A 68 12.30 -15.63 13.27
N ARG A 69 11.46 -15.34 14.25
CA ARG A 69 10.01 -15.13 14.10
C ARG A 69 9.58 -13.82 14.76
N PRO A 70 9.90 -12.67 14.15
CA PRO A 70 9.42 -11.39 14.68
C PRO A 70 7.89 -11.38 14.73
N GLY A 71 7.36 -10.83 15.81
CA GLY A 71 5.93 -10.59 15.95
C GLY A 71 5.49 -9.27 15.33
N ILE A 72 4.22 -9.01 15.40
CA ILE A 72 3.63 -7.71 15.09
C ILE A 72 4.01 -6.68 16.18
N ILE A 73 3.96 -5.41 15.84
CA ILE A 73 4.04 -4.31 16.80
C ILE A 73 2.69 -4.22 17.53
N GLY A 74 2.70 -4.47 18.84
CA GLY A 74 1.47 -4.55 19.63
C GLY A 74 0.78 -5.92 19.58
N THR A 75 -0.46 -5.97 20.04
CA THR A 75 -1.30 -7.17 20.08
C THR A 75 -2.52 -7.03 19.16
N GLN A 76 -3.25 -8.12 18.93
CA GLN A 76 -4.52 -8.04 18.18
C GLN A 76 -5.50 -7.06 18.85
N ASP A 77 -5.64 -7.11 20.19
CA ASP A 77 -6.55 -6.22 20.92
C ASP A 77 -6.15 -4.74 20.76
N TYR A 78 -4.84 -4.45 20.77
CA TYR A 78 -4.35 -3.09 20.48
C TYR A 78 -4.79 -2.64 19.09
N TRP A 79 -4.66 -3.50 18.08
CA TRP A 79 -5.04 -3.16 16.70
C TRP A 79 -6.55 -3.05 16.52
N ASP A 80 -7.33 -3.91 17.17
CA ASP A 80 -8.79 -3.82 17.15
C ASP A 80 -9.29 -2.47 17.69
N GLU A 81 -8.74 -2.02 18.82
CA GLU A 81 -9.13 -0.74 19.40
C GLU A 81 -8.58 0.46 18.61
N MET A 82 -7.35 0.40 18.13
CA MET A 82 -6.73 1.48 17.35
C MET A 82 -7.44 1.66 16.00
N VAL A 83 -7.69 0.57 15.28
CA VAL A 83 -8.43 0.61 14.01
C VAL A 83 -9.85 1.11 14.23
N TYR A 84 -10.56 0.57 15.24
CA TYR A 84 -11.91 1.03 15.57
C TYR A 84 -11.95 2.51 15.97
N HIS A 85 -10.97 2.99 16.74
CA HIS A 85 -10.88 4.38 17.14
C HIS A 85 -10.90 5.35 15.96
N TRP A 86 -10.08 5.10 14.94
CA TRP A 86 -10.01 5.97 13.77
C TRP A 86 -11.12 5.69 12.75
N HIS A 87 -11.48 4.44 12.58
CA HIS A 87 -12.56 4.01 11.70
C HIS A 87 -13.88 4.67 12.09
N SER A 88 -14.28 4.60 13.37
CA SER A 88 -15.53 5.19 13.87
C SER A 88 -15.57 6.72 13.78
N ARG A 89 -14.42 7.39 13.70
CA ARG A 89 -14.29 8.83 13.49
C ARG A 89 -14.27 9.25 12.02
N GLY A 90 -14.51 8.33 11.10
CA GLY A 90 -14.50 8.65 9.67
C GLY A 90 -13.10 8.75 9.05
N ARG A 91 -12.02 8.50 9.80
CA ARG A 91 -10.65 8.63 9.28
C ARG A 91 -10.27 7.41 8.44
N GLN A 92 -9.49 7.64 7.39
CA GLN A 92 -8.81 6.58 6.65
C GLN A 92 -7.51 6.20 7.37
N LEU A 93 -7.19 4.93 7.39
CA LEU A 93 -5.93 4.41 7.90
C LEU A 93 -4.98 4.05 6.75
N SER A 94 -3.69 4.26 6.96
CA SER A 94 -2.61 3.85 6.06
C SER A 94 -1.59 3.08 6.89
N ILE A 95 -1.66 1.75 6.85
CA ILE A 95 -0.93 0.87 7.76
C ILE A 95 0.15 0.10 7.01
N HIS A 96 1.41 0.26 7.45
CA HIS A 96 2.53 -0.51 6.92
C HIS A 96 2.44 -1.96 7.40
N CYS A 97 2.42 -2.92 6.48
CA CYS A 97 2.45 -4.35 6.75
C CYS A 97 3.23 -5.07 5.64
N ASN A 98 4.31 -5.74 6.00
CA ASN A 98 5.10 -6.57 5.08
C ASN A 98 4.84 -8.06 5.27
N GLY A 99 4.92 -8.53 6.52
CA GLY A 99 4.77 -9.93 6.85
C GLY A 99 3.32 -10.40 6.86
N VAL A 100 3.14 -11.69 6.61
CA VAL A 100 1.82 -12.34 6.59
C VAL A 100 1.06 -12.17 7.91
N GLY A 101 1.77 -12.20 9.06
CA GLY A 101 1.16 -12.02 10.38
C GLY A 101 0.62 -10.61 10.62
N ALA A 102 1.34 -9.57 10.15
CA ALA A 102 0.86 -8.19 10.25
C ALA A 102 -0.36 -7.96 9.35
N ILE A 103 -0.32 -8.47 8.11
CA ILE A 103 -1.44 -8.37 7.16
C ILE A 103 -2.69 -9.03 7.73
N GLU A 104 -2.59 -10.26 8.25
CA GLU A 104 -3.70 -10.97 8.89
C GLU A 104 -4.31 -10.17 10.05
N THR A 105 -3.45 -9.67 10.95
CA THR A 105 -3.88 -8.88 12.12
C THR A 105 -4.68 -7.64 11.71
N ILE A 106 -4.20 -6.90 10.70
CA ILE A 106 -4.84 -5.66 10.27
C ILE A 106 -6.14 -5.93 9.51
N ILE A 107 -6.19 -6.93 8.65
CA ILE A 107 -7.44 -7.33 7.98
C ILE A 107 -8.50 -7.67 9.04
N THR A 108 -8.15 -8.52 10.02
CA THR A 108 -9.03 -8.91 11.11
C THR A 108 -9.53 -7.70 11.93
N ALA A 109 -8.65 -6.75 12.25
CA ALA A 109 -9.03 -5.54 12.97
C ALA A 109 -10.01 -4.66 12.16
N VAL A 110 -9.81 -4.54 10.84
CA VAL A 110 -10.73 -3.79 9.97
C VAL A 110 -12.08 -4.50 9.85
N GLU A 111 -12.11 -5.81 9.67
CA GLU A 111 -13.34 -6.60 9.64
C GLU A 111 -14.16 -6.41 10.94
N ARG A 112 -13.50 -6.46 12.09
CA ARG A 112 -14.14 -6.21 13.39
C ARG A 112 -14.65 -4.77 13.52
N ALA A 113 -13.88 -3.80 13.03
CA ALA A 113 -14.31 -2.40 13.03
C ALA A 113 -15.52 -2.19 12.10
N GLN A 114 -15.53 -2.79 10.92
CA GLN A 114 -16.65 -2.77 9.98
C GLN A 114 -17.91 -3.44 10.57
N ALA A 115 -17.77 -4.53 11.30
CA ALA A 115 -18.89 -5.18 11.97
C ALA A 115 -19.50 -4.30 13.08
N ARG A 116 -18.68 -3.53 13.82
CA ARG A 116 -19.13 -2.61 14.89
C ARG A 116 -19.68 -1.28 14.36
N CYS A 117 -19.13 -0.77 13.26
CA CYS A 117 -19.46 0.53 12.67
C CYS A 117 -19.35 0.45 11.14
N PRO A 118 -20.36 -0.01 10.41
CA PRO A 118 -20.27 -0.20 8.96
C PRO A 118 -20.00 1.10 8.21
N ARG A 119 -18.95 1.12 7.38
CA ARG A 119 -18.61 2.23 6.49
C ARG A 119 -18.38 1.72 5.07
N LYS A 120 -19.24 2.10 4.13
CA LYS A 120 -19.18 1.61 2.73
C LYS A 120 -17.93 2.06 1.99
N ASP A 121 -17.33 3.18 2.38
CA ASP A 121 -16.24 3.84 1.65
C ASP A 121 -15.08 4.24 2.59
N ALA A 122 -14.68 3.33 3.47
CA ALA A 122 -13.59 3.57 4.42
C ALA A 122 -12.22 3.59 3.74
N ARG A 123 -12.00 2.73 2.75
CA ARG A 123 -10.78 2.60 1.94
C ARG A 123 -9.51 2.62 2.79
N HIS A 124 -9.47 1.83 3.86
CA HIS A 124 -8.24 1.68 4.63
C HIS A 124 -7.15 1.07 3.75
N LEU A 125 -5.91 1.53 3.93
CA LEU A 125 -4.78 1.14 3.11
C LEU A 125 -3.85 0.19 3.88
N ILE A 126 -3.47 -0.91 3.25
CA ILE A 126 -2.33 -1.73 3.67
C ILE A 126 -1.16 -1.41 2.75
N ILE A 127 -0.13 -0.76 3.31
CA ILE A 127 1.06 -0.33 2.57
C ILE A 127 2.08 -1.47 2.55
N HIS A 128 2.73 -1.66 1.43
CA HIS A 128 3.55 -2.78 0.97
C HIS A 128 2.73 -4.04 0.75
N CYS A 129 1.99 -4.53 1.73
CA CYS A 129 1.13 -5.70 1.60
C CYS A 129 1.89 -6.91 0.98
N GLN A 130 3.21 -6.98 1.26
CA GLN A 130 4.19 -7.72 0.47
C GLN A 130 3.94 -9.22 0.47
N MET A 131 3.61 -9.81 1.62
CA MET A 131 3.38 -11.25 1.78
C MET A 131 1.88 -11.62 1.84
N ALA A 132 0.98 -10.82 1.26
CA ALA A 132 -0.44 -11.16 1.25
C ALA A 132 -0.70 -12.46 0.48
N THR A 133 -1.65 -13.25 0.99
CA THR A 133 -2.14 -14.48 0.35
C THR A 133 -3.36 -14.18 -0.52
N ASP A 134 -3.78 -15.13 -1.36
CA ASP A 134 -5.02 -15.00 -2.14
C ASP A 134 -6.26 -14.85 -1.22
N GLU A 135 -6.23 -15.52 -0.06
CA GLU A 135 -7.24 -15.36 0.99
C GLU A 135 -7.27 -13.91 1.52
N HIS A 136 -6.08 -13.34 1.81
CA HIS A 136 -6.00 -11.94 2.23
C HIS A 136 -6.54 -10.99 1.17
N VAL A 137 -6.25 -11.22 -0.11
CA VAL A 137 -6.74 -10.38 -1.22
C VAL A 137 -8.27 -10.42 -1.28
N ARG A 138 -8.89 -11.59 -1.14
CA ARG A 138 -10.35 -11.73 -1.11
C ARG A 138 -10.97 -11.01 0.10
N ARG A 139 -10.43 -11.22 1.30
CA ARG A 139 -10.91 -10.57 2.52
C ARG A 139 -10.73 -9.04 2.47
N MET A 140 -9.62 -8.54 1.91
CA MET A 140 -9.42 -7.11 1.70
C MET A 140 -10.52 -6.52 0.81
N LYS A 141 -10.89 -7.21 -0.28
CA LYS A 141 -11.99 -6.77 -1.16
C LYS A 141 -13.31 -6.69 -0.40
N GLU A 142 -13.65 -7.71 0.39
CA GLU A 142 -14.89 -7.78 1.18
C GLU A 142 -14.93 -6.70 2.27
N ALA A 143 -13.80 -6.43 2.93
CA ALA A 143 -13.69 -5.42 3.98
C ALA A 143 -13.50 -3.98 3.47
N GLY A 144 -13.35 -3.78 2.16
CA GLY A 144 -13.10 -2.46 1.55
C GLY A 144 -11.70 -1.92 1.84
N ILE A 145 -10.70 -2.81 1.99
CA ILE A 145 -9.28 -2.47 2.18
C ILE A 145 -8.61 -2.43 0.81
N LEU A 146 -7.74 -1.44 0.61
CA LEU A 146 -6.99 -1.27 -0.63
C LEU A 146 -5.49 -1.50 -0.40
N PRO A 147 -4.85 -2.48 -1.06
CA PRO A 147 -3.41 -2.71 -0.95
C PRO A 147 -2.60 -1.75 -1.82
N SER A 148 -1.49 -1.25 -1.28
CA SER A 148 -0.50 -0.49 -2.04
C SER A 148 0.81 -1.28 -2.07
N PHE A 149 1.16 -1.88 -3.21
CA PHE A 149 2.36 -2.69 -3.34
C PHE A 149 3.58 -1.82 -3.64
N TYR A 150 4.75 -2.21 -3.13
CA TYR A 150 5.98 -1.56 -3.52
C TYR A 150 6.47 -2.14 -4.86
N GLY A 151 6.24 -1.42 -5.93
CA GLY A 151 6.43 -1.90 -7.29
C GLY A 151 7.86 -2.35 -7.65
N LEU A 152 8.87 -2.03 -6.83
CA LEU A 152 10.26 -2.39 -7.06
C LEU A 152 10.80 -3.49 -6.11
N HIS A 153 9.97 -4.10 -5.24
CA HIS A 153 10.42 -5.20 -4.38
C HIS A 153 11.03 -6.35 -5.18
N VAL A 154 10.31 -6.81 -6.19
CA VAL A 154 10.76 -7.92 -7.03
C VAL A 154 12.05 -7.56 -7.76
N TRP A 155 12.10 -6.37 -8.36
CA TRP A 155 13.29 -5.97 -9.11
C TRP A 155 14.52 -5.81 -8.21
N ASN A 156 14.40 -5.08 -7.10
CA ASN A 156 15.58 -4.72 -6.31
C ASN A 156 16.00 -5.78 -5.31
N TRP A 157 15.03 -6.48 -4.71
CA TRP A 157 15.31 -7.46 -3.65
C TRP A 157 14.88 -8.89 -4.00
N GLY A 158 14.27 -9.14 -5.16
CA GLY A 158 13.67 -10.42 -5.51
C GLY A 158 14.63 -11.60 -5.40
N ASP A 159 15.85 -11.46 -5.89
CA ASP A 159 16.88 -12.51 -5.79
C ASP A 159 17.20 -12.81 -4.32
N ARG A 160 17.39 -11.78 -3.49
CA ARG A 160 17.68 -11.95 -2.06
C ARG A 160 16.48 -12.49 -1.28
N HIS A 161 15.27 -12.08 -1.65
CA HIS A 161 14.05 -12.63 -1.05
C HIS A 161 13.95 -14.14 -1.34
N ARG A 162 14.23 -14.55 -2.58
CA ARG A 162 14.23 -15.96 -2.99
C ARG A 162 15.32 -16.77 -2.30
N ASP A 163 16.55 -16.27 -2.30
CA ASP A 163 17.72 -17.08 -1.96
C ASP A 163 18.06 -17.01 -0.46
N ILE A 164 17.64 -15.96 0.25
CA ILE A 164 18.05 -15.70 1.64
C ILE A 164 16.83 -15.62 2.58
N PHE A 165 15.89 -14.70 2.32
CA PHE A 165 14.92 -14.32 3.34
C PHE A 165 13.69 -15.23 3.42
N LEU A 166 13.13 -15.63 2.27
CA LEU A 166 11.83 -16.29 2.19
C LEU A 166 11.87 -17.69 1.60
N GLY A 167 12.89 -18.00 0.80
CA GLY A 167 12.92 -19.18 -0.06
C GLY A 167 12.08 -19.01 -1.33
N PRO A 168 12.23 -19.91 -2.31
CA PRO A 168 11.63 -19.76 -3.65
C PRO A 168 10.10 -19.67 -3.63
N ASP A 169 9.42 -20.51 -2.85
CA ASP A 169 7.97 -20.62 -2.88
C ASP A 169 7.29 -19.37 -2.31
N ARG A 170 7.76 -18.85 -1.17
CA ARG A 170 7.21 -17.64 -0.56
C ARG A 170 7.58 -16.38 -1.36
N ALA A 171 8.80 -16.33 -1.89
CA ALA A 171 9.25 -15.21 -2.70
C ALA A 171 8.49 -15.10 -4.03
N ALA A 172 8.09 -16.21 -4.64
CA ALA A 172 7.29 -16.23 -5.87
C ALA A 172 5.93 -15.51 -5.71
N ARG A 173 5.41 -15.42 -4.48
CA ARG A 173 4.10 -14.82 -4.19
C ARG A 173 4.15 -13.39 -3.71
N LEU A 174 5.32 -12.79 -3.59
CA LEU A 174 5.46 -11.39 -3.12
C LEU A 174 4.70 -10.41 -4.01
N ASP A 175 4.17 -9.36 -3.36
CA ASP A 175 3.43 -8.29 -4.05
C ASP A 175 2.38 -8.86 -5.00
N PRO A 176 1.29 -9.49 -4.49
CA PRO A 176 0.39 -10.33 -5.27
C PRO A 176 -0.58 -9.51 -6.15
N ALA A 177 -0.02 -8.69 -7.04
CA ALA A 177 -0.78 -7.85 -7.96
C ALA A 177 -1.63 -8.68 -8.95
N GLY A 178 -1.11 -9.84 -9.40
CA GLY A 178 -1.88 -10.76 -10.24
C GLY A 178 -3.11 -11.31 -9.52
N SER A 179 -3.01 -11.61 -8.23
CA SER A 179 -4.15 -12.03 -7.42
C SER A 179 -5.17 -10.88 -7.26
N ALA A 180 -4.71 -9.65 -7.03
CA ALA A 180 -5.57 -8.48 -6.95
C ALA A 180 -6.34 -8.25 -8.27
N VAL A 181 -5.68 -8.38 -9.42
CA VAL A 181 -6.34 -8.30 -10.74
C VAL A 181 -7.39 -9.39 -10.91
N ARG A 182 -7.08 -10.64 -10.59
CA ARG A 182 -8.04 -11.77 -10.71
C ARG A 182 -9.28 -11.57 -9.84
N GLU A 183 -9.09 -11.03 -8.64
CA GLU A 183 -10.19 -10.70 -7.72
C GLU A 183 -10.92 -9.40 -8.09
N GLY A 184 -10.39 -8.58 -9.00
CA GLY A 184 -10.93 -7.26 -9.30
C GLY A 184 -10.82 -6.30 -8.11
N LEU A 185 -9.78 -6.45 -7.29
CA LEU A 185 -9.44 -5.55 -6.19
C LEU A 185 -8.53 -4.45 -6.72
N PRO A 186 -8.94 -3.17 -6.69
CA PRO A 186 -8.03 -2.06 -7.03
C PRO A 186 -6.83 -2.02 -6.08
N PHE A 187 -5.66 -1.75 -6.63
CA PHE A 187 -4.41 -1.60 -5.88
C PHE A 187 -3.60 -0.43 -6.42
N SER A 188 -2.69 0.12 -5.64
CA SER A 188 -1.72 1.08 -6.14
C SER A 188 -0.31 0.51 -6.11
N LEU A 189 0.57 1.10 -6.92
CA LEU A 189 2.00 0.88 -6.85
C LEU A 189 2.68 2.12 -6.28
N HIS A 190 3.70 1.95 -5.44
CA HIS A 190 4.47 3.05 -4.87
C HIS A 190 5.97 2.78 -4.95
N ALA A 191 6.79 3.82 -4.76
CA ALA A 191 8.24 3.75 -4.85
C ALA A 191 8.95 3.78 -3.49
N ASP A 192 8.24 4.15 -2.42
CA ASP A 192 8.77 4.26 -1.06
C ASP A 192 10.04 5.14 -0.98
N THR A 193 10.05 6.23 -1.75
CA THR A 193 11.18 7.17 -1.78
C THR A 193 11.43 7.74 -0.37
N PRO A 194 12.66 7.76 0.14
CA PRO A 194 13.96 7.65 -0.57
C PRO A 194 14.59 6.25 -0.56
N VAL A 195 13.86 5.16 -0.24
CA VAL A 195 14.40 3.79 -0.28
C VAL A 195 14.98 3.47 -1.66
N LEU A 196 14.23 3.80 -2.72
CA LEU A 196 14.74 3.92 -4.08
C LEU A 196 14.24 5.25 -4.68
N PRO A 197 14.93 5.76 -5.73
CA PRO A 197 14.40 6.87 -6.51
C PRO A 197 13.01 6.55 -7.09
N GLN A 198 12.24 7.60 -7.42
CA GLN A 198 10.96 7.44 -8.11
C GLN A 198 11.20 6.95 -9.55
N MET A 199 11.02 5.66 -9.77
CA MET A 199 11.28 4.96 -11.05
C MET A 199 9.98 4.32 -11.55
N THR A 200 8.99 5.14 -11.88
CA THR A 200 7.62 4.70 -12.21
C THR A 200 7.58 3.71 -13.37
N MET A 201 8.32 3.97 -14.47
CA MET A 201 8.34 3.07 -15.63
C MET A 201 8.99 1.72 -15.30
N LEU A 202 10.07 1.72 -14.50
CA LEU A 202 10.68 0.47 -14.02
C LEU A 202 9.74 -0.30 -13.09
N SER A 203 8.96 0.39 -12.27
CA SER A 203 7.94 -0.24 -11.42
C SER A 203 6.83 -0.89 -12.24
N ILE A 204 6.34 -0.20 -13.28
CA ILE A 204 5.39 -0.77 -14.25
C ILE A 204 6.00 -2.00 -14.93
N HIS A 205 7.22 -1.88 -15.47
CA HIS A 205 7.95 -2.99 -16.08
C HIS A 205 8.06 -4.18 -15.13
N THR A 206 8.43 -3.93 -13.88
CA THR A 206 8.55 -4.99 -12.85
C THR A 206 7.22 -5.69 -12.58
N ALA A 207 6.13 -4.96 -12.48
CA ALA A 207 4.81 -5.54 -12.25
C ALA A 207 4.31 -6.39 -13.44
N VAL A 208 4.66 -5.99 -14.67
CA VAL A 208 4.30 -6.69 -15.92
C VAL A 208 5.18 -7.92 -16.15
N ASN A 209 6.49 -7.82 -15.93
CA ASN A 209 7.46 -8.85 -16.32
C ASN A 209 7.94 -9.70 -15.14
N ARG A 210 7.88 -9.17 -13.91
CA ARG A 210 8.36 -9.84 -12.69
C ARG A 210 9.84 -10.20 -12.74
N GLU A 211 10.63 -9.39 -13.43
CA GLU A 211 12.08 -9.58 -13.55
C GLU A 211 12.81 -8.96 -12.36
N THR A 212 13.76 -9.73 -11.81
CA THR A 212 14.69 -9.28 -10.78
C THR A 212 15.86 -8.52 -11.43
N LYS A 213 16.62 -7.78 -10.63
CA LYS A 213 17.85 -7.11 -11.09
C LYS A 213 18.91 -8.13 -11.60
N GLY A 214 18.87 -9.36 -11.12
CA GLY A 214 19.72 -10.47 -11.60
C GLY A 214 19.19 -11.14 -12.86
N GLY A 215 18.07 -10.72 -13.42
CA GLY A 215 17.49 -11.27 -14.65
C GLY A 215 16.61 -12.52 -14.45
N ALA A 216 16.33 -12.90 -13.20
CA ALA A 216 15.41 -14.00 -12.94
C ALA A 216 13.96 -13.52 -12.98
N VAL A 217 13.04 -14.38 -13.44
CA VAL A 217 11.59 -14.13 -13.32
C VAL A 217 11.10 -14.73 -12.01
N LEU A 218 10.54 -13.87 -11.15
CA LEU A 218 10.05 -14.25 -9.82
C LEU A 218 8.54 -14.25 -9.76
N GLY A 219 7.91 -15.42 -9.64
CA GLY A 219 6.45 -15.57 -9.53
C GLY A 219 5.69 -15.07 -10.76
N PRO A 220 5.84 -15.71 -11.94
CA PRO A 220 5.21 -15.28 -13.19
C PRO A 220 3.68 -15.22 -13.13
N ASP A 221 3.05 -15.97 -12.23
CA ASP A 221 1.59 -15.95 -12.01
C ASP A 221 1.08 -14.65 -11.40
N GLN A 222 2.00 -13.81 -10.87
CA GLN A 222 1.69 -12.51 -10.34
C GLN A 222 1.95 -11.36 -11.35
N ARG A 223 2.24 -11.68 -12.61
CA ARG A 223 2.28 -10.70 -13.70
C ARG A 223 0.91 -10.09 -13.93
N ILE A 224 0.91 -8.80 -14.28
CA ILE A 224 -0.32 -8.07 -14.61
C ILE A 224 -0.25 -7.45 -15.99
N PRO A 225 -1.38 -7.20 -16.67
CA PRO A 225 -1.42 -6.43 -17.90
C PRO A 225 -0.85 -5.01 -17.72
N THR A 226 -0.17 -4.47 -18.73
CA THR A 226 0.40 -3.12 -18.70
C THR A 226 -0.64 -2.06 -18.30
N LEU A 227 -1.86 -2.15 -18.82
CA LEU A 227 -2.93 -1.21 -18.50
C LEU A 227 -3.30 -1.23 -17.00
N GLU A 228 -3.28 -2.39 -16.35
CA GLU A 228 -3.52 -2.48 -14.90
C GLU A 228 -2.38 -1.83 -14.10
N ALA A 229 -1.13 -2.01 -14.53
CA ALA A 229 0.01 -1.33 -13.92
C ALA A 229 -0.05 0.21 -14.08
N VAL A 230 -0.53 0.70 -15.24
CA VAL A 230 -0.78 2.13 -15.45
C VAL A 230 -1.93 2.63 -14.58
N ARG A 231 -3.03 1.88 -14.46
CA ARG A 231 -4.16 2.21 -13.57
C ARG A 231 -3.72 2.32 -12.12
N ALA A 232 -2.78 1.48 -11.67
CA ALA A 232 -2.24 1.51 -10.32
C ALA A 232 -1.51 2.82 -9.97
N TYR A 233 -0.99 3.52 -10.95
CA TYR A 233 -0.38 4.85 -10.82
C TYR A 233 -1.32 6.02 -11.15
N THR A 234 -2.49 5.77 -11.72
CA THR A 234 -3.42 6.80 -12.20
C THR A 234 -4.79 6.70 -11.53
N SER A 235 -5.73 6.01 -12.16
CA SER A 235 -7.14 5.93 -11.68
C SER A 235 -7.26 5.25 -10.32
N TYR A 236 -6.53 4.17 -10.07
CA TYR A 236 -6.55 3.52 -8.76
C TYR A 236 -5.85 4.36 -7.70
N ALA A 237 -4.71 5.02 -8.01
CA ALA A 237 -4.08 5.94 -7.08
C ALA A 237 -4.99 7.13 -6.70
N ALA A 238 -5.80 7.62 -7.65
CA ALA A 238 -6.82 8.62 -7.37
C ALA A 238 -7.92 8.09 -6.43
N LEU A 239 -8.35 6.83 -6.61
CA LEU A 239 -9.30 6.16 -5.72
C LEU A 239 -8.75 6.06 -4.27
N PHE A 240 -7.47 5.76 -4.10
CA PHE A 240 -6.80 5.67 -2.80
C PHE A 240 -6.82 6.97 -2.02
N SER A 241 -6.82 8.08 -2.71
CA SER A 241 -6.82 9.44 -2.14
C SER A 241 -8.18 10.12 -2.19
N HIS A 242 -9.28 9.39 -2.41
CA HIS A 242 -10.63 9.95 -2.55
C HIS A 242 -10.71 11.13 -3.54
N SER A 243 -9.98 11.05 -4.63
CA SER A 243 -9.85 12.14 -5.60
C SER A 243 -10.23 11.76 -7.03
N GLU A 244 -10.79 10.57 -7.23
CA GLU A 244 -11.20 10.04 -8.53
C GLU A 244 -12.26 10.88 -9.24
N ALA A 245 -13.01 11.68 -8.51
CA ALA A 245 -13.99 12.61 -9.09
C ALA A 245 -13.35 13.75 -9.89
N TRP A 246 -12.07 14.04 -9.67
CA TRP A 246 -11.43 15.21 -10.28
C TRP A 246 -10.02 14.95 -10.82
N ARG A 247 -9.45 13.74 -10.69
CA ARG A 247 -8.17 13.32 -11.29
C ARG A 247 -8.13 11.80 -11.54
N GLY A 248 -7.04 11.32 -12.17
CA GLY A 248 -6.75 9.90 -12.37
C GLY A 248 -7.17 9.34 -13.73
N THR A 249 -8.01 10.05 -14.46
CA THR A 249 -8.41 9.71 -15.84
C THR A 249 -8.45 10.98 -16.69
N ILE A 250 -8.36 10.81 -18.03
CA ILE A 250 -8.47 11.90 -19.00
C ILE A 250 -9.95 12.05 -19.37
N GLU A 251 -10.64 12.94 -18.65
CA GLU A 251 -12.08 13.19 -18.81
C GLU A 251 -12.37 14.69 -18.67
N PRO A 252 -13.40 15.22 -19.38
CA PRO A 252 -13.83 16.61 -19.20
C PRO A 252 -14.17 16.93 -17.73
N GLY A 253 -13.67 18.05 -17.22
CA GLY A 253 -13.89 18.51 -15.84
C GLY A 253 -12.86 18.02 -14.83
N LYS A 254 -11.99 17.08 -15.18
CA LYS A 254 -10.84 16.68 -14.38
C LYS A 254 -9.62 17.56 -14.62
N VAL A 255 -8.68 17.54 -13.69
CA VAL A 255 -7.43 18.31 -13.84
C VAL A 255 -6.58 17.74 -14.96
N ALA A 256 -5.88 18.63 -15.65
CA ALA A 256 -5.03 18.29 -16.79
C ALA A 256 -3.59 17.96 -16.34
N ASP A 257 -3.47 16.95 -15.45
CA ASP A 257 -2.18 16.41 -15.05
C ASP A 257 -1.85 15.23 -15.99
N PHE A 258 -0.92 15.44 -16.93
CA PHE A 258 -0.58 14.46 -17.97
C PHE A 258 0.88 14.02 -17.90
N VAL A 259 1.13 12.79 -18.26
CA VAL A 259 2.45 12.26 -18.58
C VAL A 259 2.46 11.89 -20.07
N ILE A 260 3.43 12.38 -20.80
CA ILE A 260 3.64 12.04 -22.22
C ILE A 260 4.92 11.20 -22.27
N PRO A 261 4.82 9.86 -22.48
CA PRO A 261 5.98 9.02 -22.67
C PRO A 261 6.75 9.42 -23.95
N SER A 262 8.06 9.17 -23.95
CA SER A 262 8.91 9.41 -25.14
C SER A 262 8.72 8.34 -26.21
N GLU A 263 8.29 7.14 -25.79
CA GLU A 263 8.05 5.96 -26.63
C GLU A 263 6.85 5.17 -26.08
N ASP A 264 6.22 4.34 -26.91
CA ASP A 264 5.11 3.47 -26.55
C ASP A 264 5.54 2.25 -25.69
#